data_d8b2b4aa48bd73e42785e6941e071fa6
#
_entry.id   d8b2b4aa48bd73e42785e6941e071fa6
#
_cell.length_a   1.000
_cell.length_b   1.000
_cell.length_c   1.000
_cell.angle_alpha   90.00
_cell.angle_beta   90.00
_cell.angle_gamma   90.00
#
_symmetry.space_group_name_H-M   'P 1'
#
loop_
_entity.id
_entity.type
_entity.pdbx_description
1 polymer ?
#
loop_
_entity_poly.entity_id
_entity_poly.type
_entity_poly.pdbx_seq_one_letter_code
_entity_poly.pdbx_strand_id
1 'polypeptide(L)'
;MEERAEESHIPPPALVIGIIYNLKHDSSGDTPDAQAEYDSIDTVYAIRDALAGAGLGVLLFEVDSTLPERLAHNHIDMAFNIAEGTSGRGREAQIPALLNMLGIPFTGSDETTLCIALDKALTKRLLSTYDVRSIR
;
A
#
# COMPACT_ATOMS: atom_id res chain seq x y z
N MET A 1 -31.66 -39.27 16.64
CA MET A 1 -31.07 -38.26 17.53
C MET A 1 -29.99 -37.62 16.69
N GLU A 2 -30.32 -36.54 15.95
CA GLU A 2 -29.42 -35.83 15.07
C GLU A 2 -28.70 -34.78 15.91
N GLU A 3 -27.40 -34.97 16.02
CA GLU A 3 -26.47 -34.03 16.63
C GLU A 3 -26.28 -32.85 15.67
N ARG A 4 -26.96 -31.71 15.95
CA ARG A 4 -26.69 -30.47 15.23
C ARG A 4 -25.30 -30.02 15.60
N ALA A 5 -24.39 -30.05 14.63
CA ALA A 5 -23.12 -29.36 14.74
C ALA A 5 -23.40 -27.87 14.99
N GLU A 6 -22.99 -27.36 16.14
CA GLU A 6 -22.95 -25.93 16.41
C GLU A 6 -21.95 -25.28 15.42
N GLU A 7 -22.46 -24.61 14.40
CA GLU A 7 -21.67 -23.69 13.59
C GLU A 7 -21.11 -22.63 14.55
N SER A 8 -19.80 -22.67 14.78
CA SER A 8 -19.11 -21.67 15.57
C SER A 8 -19.27 -20.31 14.86
N HIS A 9 -20.17 -19.48 15.35
CA HIS A 9 -20.35 -18.11 14.87
C HIS A 9 -19.15 -17.28 15.27
N ILE A 10 -18.14 -17.19 14.37
CA ILE A 10 -17.02 -16.25 14.51
C ILE A 10 -17.59 -14.87 14.18
N PRO A 11 -17.59 -13.91 15.10
CA PRO A 11 -18.07 -12.56 14.80
C PRO A 11 -17.19 -11.94 13.70
N PRO A 12 -17.76 -11.10 12.83
CA PRO A 12 -16.98 -10.39 11.83
C PRO A 12 -15.86 -9.56 12.48
N PRO A 13 -14.70 -9.38 11.82
CA PRO A 13 -13.63 -8.57 12.37
C PRO A 13 -14.09 -7.15 12.62
N ALA A 14 -13.60 -6.54 13.71
CA ALA A 14 -13.99 -5.18 14.10
C ALA A 14 -13.58 -4.12 13.07
N LEU A 15 -12.44 -4.32 12.38
CA LEU A 15 -11.94 -3.47 11.31
C LEU A 15 -11.35 -4.33 10.19
N VAL A 16 -11.46 -3.84 8.96
CA VAL A 16 -10.90 -4.47 7.75
C VAL A 16 -9.79 -3.59 7.19
N ILE A 17 -8.58 -4.13 7.11
CA ILE A 17 -7.41 -3.45 6.58
C ILE A 17 -7.12 -3.95 5.16
N GLY A 18 -6.99 -3.03 4.21
CA GLY A 18 -6.50 -3.34 2.86
C GLY A 18 -4.99 -3.17 2.79
N ILE A 19 -4.22 -4.23 2.52
CA ILE A 19 -2.79 -4.09 2.23
C ILE A 19 -2.63 -3.79 0.75
N ILE A 20 -2.02 -2.64 0.42
CA ILE A 20 -1.77 -2.23 -0.98
C ILE A 20 -0.28 -2.33 -1.25
N TYR A 21 0.10 -3.08 -2.27
CA TYR A 21 1.49 -3.46 -2.52
C TYR A 21 1.80 -3.65 -4.01
N ASN A 22 3.08 -3.58 -4.38
CA ASN A 22 3.60 -4.04 -5.67
C ASN A 22 4.44 -5.30 -5.46
N LEU A 23 4.24 -6.31 -6.31
CA LEU A 23 5.09 -7.49 -6.32
C LEU A 23 6.20 -7.38 -7.36
N LYS A 24 7.33 -8.02 -7.04
CA LYS A 24 8.36 -8.33 -8.05
C LYS A 24 7.80 -9.38 -9.00
N HIS A 25 7.77 -9.06 -10.28
CA HIS A 25 7.48 -10.03 -11.33
C HIS A 25 8.75 -10.35 -12.09
N ASP A 26 9.03 -11.64 -12.29
CA ASP A 26 10.14 -12.09 -13.14
C ASP A 26 9.85 -11.76 -14.62
N SER A 27 10.07 -10.53 -15.01
CA SER A 27 9.99 -10.09 -16.40
C SER A 27 11.34 -10.30 -17.07
N SER A 28 11.40 -11.23 -18.00
CA SER A 28 12.59 -11.44 -18.85
C SER A 28 12.81 -10.21 -19.74
N GLY A 29 13.56 -9.24 -19.26
CA GLY A 29 13.88 -8.01 -20.01
C GLY A 29 14.05 -6.76 -19.16
N ASP A 30 13.63 -6.76 -17.91
CA ASP A 30 13.85 -5.63 -17.00
C ASP A 30 15.31 -5.58 -16.50
N THR A 31 15.82 -4.36 -16.34
CA THR A 31 17.11 -4.19 -15.67
C THR A 31 16.97 -4.67 -14.21
N PRO A 32 18.02 -5.25 -13.60
CA PRO A 32 17.97 -5.74 -12.21
C PRO A 32 17.47 -4.71 -11.19
N ASP A 33 17.61 -3.42 -11.48
CA ASP A 33 17.17 -2.32 -10.62
C ASP A 33 15.71 -1.90 -10.79
N ALA A 34 15.04 -2.29 -11.89
CA ALA A 34 13.69 -1.81 -12.20
C ALA A 34 12.63 -2.22 -11.17
N GLN A 35 12.86 -3.34 -10.47
CA GLN A 35 11.95 -3.88 -9.44
C GLN A 35 12.62 -4.00 -8.06
N ALA A 36 13.75 -3.30 -7.85
CA ALA A 36 14.50 -3.40 -6.58
C ALA A 36 13.67 -2.93 -5.37
N GLU A 37 12.72 -2.02 -5.59
CA GLU A 37 11.87 -1.42 -4.55
C GLU A 37 10.58 -2.23 -4.28
N TYR A 38 10.25 -3.22 -5.13
CA TYR A 38 9.02 -4.00 -4.96
C TYR A 38 9.20 -5.11 -3.93
N ASP A 39 8.13 -5.40 -3.21
CA ASP A 39 8.10 -6.39 -2.15
C ASP A 39 8.08 -7.83 -2.66
N SER A 40 8.55 -8.75 -1.81
CA SER A 40 8.28 -10.16 -1.97
C SER A 40 6.88 -10.49 -1.44
N ILE A 41 6.27 -11.55 -1.97
CA ILE A 41 4.99 -12.03 -1.46
C ILE A 41 5.08 -12.45 0.01
N ASP A 42 6.23 -12.91 0.46
CA ASP A 42 6.47 -13.32 1.85
C ASP A 42 6.37 -12.11 2.81
N THR A 43 6.87 -10.92 2.40
CA THR A 43 6.69 -9.67 3.16
C THR A 43 5.21 -9.33 3.31
N VAL A 44 4.46 -9.41 2.22
CA VAL A 44 3.01 -9.12 2.22
C VAL A 44 2.27 -10.08 3.15
N TYR A 45 2.60 -11.38 3.11
CA TYR A 45 1.98 -12.38 3.97
C TYR A 45 2.37 -12.22 5.43
N ALA A 46 3.61 -11.83 5.74
CA ALA A 46 4.03 -11.56 7.11
C ALA A 46 3.23 -10.38 7.72
N ILE A 47 3.00 -9.31 6.94
CA ILE A 47 2.16 -8.17 7.37
C ILE A 47 0.72 -8.62 7.55
N ARG A 48 0.15 -9.36 6.59
CA ARG A 48 -1.20 -9.92 6.68
C ARG A 48 -1.38 -10.74 7.97
N ASP A 49 -0.46 -11.66 8.23
CA ASP A 49 -0.57 -12.57 9.37
C ASP A 49 -0.42 -11.83 10.71
N ALA A 50 0.41 -10.80 10.76
CA ALA A 50 0.53 -9.93 11.94
C ALA A 50 -0.76 -9.16 12.22
N LEU A 51 -1.38 -8.56 11.18
CA LEU A 51 -2.65 -7.84 11.32
C LEU A 51 -3.81 -8.79 11.67
N ALA A 52 -3.89 -9.95 11.02
CA ALA A 52 -4.90 -10.98 11.31
C ALA A 52 -4.72 -11.53 12.73
N GLY A 53 -3.50 -11.74 13.19
CA GLY A 53 -3.18 -12.15 14.58
C GLY A 53 -3.60 -11.10 15.62
N ALA A 54 -3.73 -9.84 15.24
CA ALA A 54 -4.28 -8.77 16.07
C ALA A 54 -5.83 -8.69 16.03
N GLY A 55 -6.49 -9.63 15.33
CA GLY A 55 -7.97 -9.68 15.25
C GLY A 55 -8.58 -8.80 14.16
N LEU A 56 -7.77 -8.30 13.23
CA LEU A 56 -8.23 -7.48 12.10
C LEU A 56 -8.58 -8.35 10.89
N GLY A 57 -9.61 -7.93 10.12
CA GLY A 57 -9.84 -8.45 8.78
C GLY A 57 -8.77 -7.92 7.83
N VAL A 58 -8.29 -8.74 6.88
CA VAL A 58 -7.27 -8.30 5.94
C VAL A 58 -7.65 -8.67 4.51
N LEU A 59 -7.59 -7.69 3.60
CA LEU A 59 -7.72 -7.86 2.16
C LEU A 59 -6.40 -7.46 1.48
N LEU A 60 -6.06 -8.17 0.41
CA LEU A 60 -4.82 -7.93 -0.34
C LEU A 60 -5.13 -7.27 -1.69
N PHE A 61 -4.43 -6.17 -1.98
CA PHE A 61 -4.59 -5.39 -3.20
C PHE A 61 -3.24 -5.18 -3.87
N GLU A 62 -2.91 -6.03 -4.82
CA GLU A 62 -1.77 -5.77 -5.70
C GLU A 62 -2.09 -4.60 -6.63
N VAL A 63 -1.10 -3.73 -6.86
CA VAL A 63 -1.26 -2.54 -7.71
C VAL A 63 -1.25 -2.92 -9.18
N ASP A 64 -2.40 -2.76 -9.82
CA ASP A 64 -2.60 -2.90 -11.26
C ASP A 64 -3.68 -1.94 -11.76
N SER A 65 -4.02 -2.00 -13.05
CA SER A 65 -5.04 -1.14 -13.67
C SER A 65 -6.46 -1.35 -13.11
N THR A 66 -6.73 -2.45 -12.42
CA THR A 66 -8.04 -2.78 -11.82
C THR A 66 -8.16 -2.34 -10.36
N LEU A 67 -7.08 -1.86 -9.75
CA LEU A 67 -7.05 -1.45 -8.34
C LEU A 67 -8.17 -0.46 -7.97
N PRO A 68 -8.45 0.61 -8.76
CA PRO A 68 -9.49 1.56 -8.40
C PRO A 68 -10.88 0.90 -8.30
N GLU A 69 -11.19 0.00 -9.24
CA GLU A 69 -12.44 -0.74 -9.24
C GLU A 69 -12.53 -1.70 -8.04
N ARG A 70 -11.45 -2.43 -7.76
CA ARG A 70 -11.40 -3.35 -6.61
C ARG A 70 -11.57 -2.62 -5.28
N LEU A 71 -10.95 -1.46 -5.10
CA LEU A 71 -11.12 -0.64 -3.90
C LEU A 71 -12.54 -0.08 -3.78
N ALA A 72 -13.17 0.30 -4.89
CA ALA A 72 -14.55 0.80 -4.88
C ALA A 72 -15.59 -0.29 -4.54
N HIS A 73 -15.31 -1.56 -4.84
CA HIS A 73 -16.24 -2.68 -4.61
C HIS A 73 -15.97 -3.45 -3.31
N ASN A 74 -14.87 -3.17 -2.61
CA ASN A 74 -14.55 -3.84 -1.35
C ASN A 74 -14.49 -2.82 -0.23
N HIS A 75 -15.21 -3.10 0.86
CA HIS A 75 -15.14 -2.26 2.05
C HIS A 75 -13.83 -2.52 2.79
N ILE A 76 -13.05 -1.46 2.99
CA ILE A 76 -11.91 -1.43 3.91
C ILE A 76 -12.00 -0.18 4.78
N ASP A 77 -11.65 -0.30 6.04
CA ASP A 77 -11.69 0.82 6.99
C ASP A 77 -10.41 1.66 6.91
N MET A 78 -9.29 1.03 6.54
CA MET A 78 -7.99 1.67 6.37
C MET A 78 -7.13 0.88 5.39
N ALA A 79 -6.26 1.57 4.67
CA ALA A 79 -5.22 0.96 3.85
C ALA A 79 -3.87 0.95 4.56
N PHE A 80 -3.23 -0.21 4.63
CA PHE A 80 -1.81 -0.35 4.94
C PHE A 80 -1.04 -0.26 3.61
N ASN A 81 -0.49 0.92 3.32
CA ASN A 81 0.11 1.21 2.03
C ASN A 81 1.63 0.98 2.07
N ILE A 82 2.10 0.00 1.29
CA ILE A 82 3.51 -0.28 1.02
C ILE A 82 3.80 -0.22 -0.49
N ALA A 83 2.86 0.33 -1.27
CA ALA A 83 3.00 0.36 -2.72
C ALA A 83 3.90 1.51 -3.19
N GLU A 84 4.70 1.20 -4.21
CA GLU A 84 5.61 2.12 -4.89
C GLU A 84 4.99 2.80 -6.13
N GLY A 85 3.73 2.42 -6.44
CA GLY A 85 3.04 2.87 -7.65
C GLY A 85 3.49 2.13 -8.92
N THR A 86 3.14 2.65 -10.09
CA THR A 86 3.40 1.93 -11.36
C THR A 86 4.54 2.55 -12.17
N SER A 87 4.46 3.83 -12.49
CA SER A 87 5.44 4.49 -13.34
C SER A 87 5.36 6.01 -13.21
N GLY A 88 6.40 6.69 -13.70
CA GLY A 88 6.46 8.14 -13.77
C GLY A 88 7.16 8.78 -12.56
N ARG A 89 7.39 10.10 -12.68
CA ARG A 89 8.17 10.89 -11.72
C ARG A 89 7.53 10.99 -10.33
N GLY A 90 6.22 10.86 -10.24
CA GLY A 90 5.46 10.89 -8.98
C GLY A 90 4.78 9.56 -8.67
N ARG A 91 5.37 8.40 -9.06
CA ARG A 91 4.71 7.10 -8.96
C ARG A 91 4.24 6.76 -7.55
N GLU A 92 5.04 7.05 -6.52
CA GLU A 92 4.69 6.74 -5.13
C GLU A 92 3.47 7.52 -4.63
N ALA A 93 3.17 8.66 -5.25
CA ALA A 93 2.00 9.47 -4.91
C ALA A 93 0.68 8.94 -5.50
N GLN A 94 0.73 8.00 -6.45
CA GLN A 94 -0.47 7.51 -7.15
C GLN A 94 -1.46 6.85 -6.21
N ILE A 95 -0.97 6.00 -5.31
CA ILE A 95 -1.83 5.26 -4.38
C ILE A 95 -2.42 6.16 -3.29
N PRO A 96 -1.64 7.00 -2.59
CA PRO A 96 -2.20 7.98 -1.67
C PRO A 96 -3.24 8.90 -2.30
N ALA A 97 -3.01 9.39 -3.52
CA ALA A 97 -3.98 10.23 -4.23
C ALA A 97 -5.30 9.48 -4.53
N LEU A 98 -5.22 8.22 -4.96
CA LEU A 98 -6.38 7.37 -5.18
C LEU A 98 -7.15 7.12 -3.87
N LEU A 99 -6.45 6.80 -2.78
CA LEU A 99 -7.06 6.56 -1.47
C LEU A 99 -7.74 7.83 -0.92
N ASN A 100 -7.10 8.99 -1.05
CA ASN A 100 -7.71 10.28 -0.70
C ASN A 100 -8.97 10.55 -1.51
N MET A 101 -8.95 10.28 -2.82
CA MET A 101 -10.11 10.46 -3.69
C MET A 101 -11.28 9.54 -3.29
N LEU A 102 -10.99 8.32 -2.80
CA LEU A 102 -11.98 7.37 -2.31
C LEU A 102 -12.37 7.59 -0.84
N GLY A 103 -11.73 8.51 -0.13
CA GLY A 103 -11.99 8.78 1.29
C GLY A 103 -11.51 7.66 2.22
N ILE A 104 -10.53 6.87 1.80
CA ILE A 104 -9.97 5.74 2.57
C ILE A 104 -8.74 6.23 3.35
N PRO A 105 -8.75 6.19 4.70
CA PRO A 105 -7.55 6.47 5.50
C PRO A 105 -6.43 5.50 5.18
N PHE A 106 -5.17 5.94 5.27
CA PHE A 106 -4.03 5.08 4.94
C PHE A 106 -2.79 5.39 5.79
N THR A 107 -1.87 4.44 5.84
CA THR A 107 -0.56 4.59 6.46
C THR A 107 0.45 5.18 5.48
N GLY A 108 1.42 5.94 6.01
CA GLY A 108 2.47 6.56 5.20
C GLY A 108 2.22 8.04 4.93
N SER A 109 3.02 8.60 4.04
CA SER A 109 2.96 10.02 3.67
C SER A 109 1.87 10.27 2.61
N ASP A 110 1.38 11.51 2.58
CA ASP A 110 0.44 11.95 1.55
C ASP A 110 1.11 12.12 0.17
N GLU A 111 0.29 12.28 -0.86
CA GLU A 111 0.72 12.40 -2.25
C GLU A 111 1.65 13.60 -2.49
N THR A 112 1.42 14.72 -1.80
CA THR A 112 2.26 15.92 -1.93
C THR A 112 3.65 15.67 -1.38
N THR A 113 3.73 15.11 -0.19
CA THR A 113 4.99 14.73 0.46
C THR A 113 5.79 13.76 -0.39
N LEU A 114 5.14 12.71 -0.93
CA LEU A 114 5.80 11.71 -1.77
C LEU A 114 6.27 12.28 -3.11
N CYS A 115 5.48 13.13 -3.77
CA CYS A 115 5.91 13.83 -4.99
C CYS A 115 7.18 14.66 -4.76
N ILE A 116 7.28 15.35 -3.63
CA ILE A 116 8.44 16.16 -3.28
C ILE A 116 9.62 15.26 -2.92
N ALA A 117 9.41 14.27 -2.06
CA ALA A 117 10.47 13.42 -1.53
C ALA A 117 11.13 12.54 -2.62
N LEU A 118 10.36 12.04 -3.57
CA LEU A 118 10.86 11.24 -4.69
C LEU A 118 11.75 12.06 -5.64
N ASP A 119 11.48 13.36 -5.78
CA ASP A 119 12.30 14.26 -6.57
C ASP A 119 13.41 14.90 -5.73
N LYS A 120 14.57 14.27 -5.71
CA LYS A 120 15.73 14.72 -4.93
C LYS A 120 16.15 16.17 -5.21
N ALA A 121 16.00 16.64 -6.46
CA ALA A 121 16.34 18.02 -6.82
C ALA A 121 15.32 19.02 -6.26
N LEU A 122 14.03 18.68 -6.33
CA LEU A 122 12.95 19.48 -5.74
C LEU A 122 13.05 19.50 -4.21
N THR A 123 13.28 18.35 -3.59
CA THR A 123 13.49 18.22 -2.13
C THR A 123 14.63 19.12 -1.66
N LYS A 124 15.79 19.07 -2.34
CA LYS A 124 16.95 19.92 -1.98
C LYS A 124 16.63 21.41 -2.09
N ARG A 125 15.91 21.82 -3.15
CA ARG A 125 15.49 23.21 -3.32
C ARG A 125 14.55 23.65 -2.20
N LEU A 126 13.57 22.81 -1.85
CA LEU A 126 12.65 23.11 -0.78
C LEU A 126 13.37 23.23 0.56
N LEU A 127 14.21 22.26 0.92
CA LEU A 127 14.97 22.26 2.17
C LEU A 127 15.88 23.49 2.29
N SER A 128 16.45 23.98 1.17
CA SER A 128 17.28 25.17 1.18
C SER A 128 16.51 26.44 1.56
N THR A 129 15.19 26.49 1.37
CA THR A 129 14.35 27.64 1.80
C THR A 129 14.12 27.66 3.31
N TYR A 130 14.42 26.55 4.00
CA TYR A 130 14.31 26.42 5.46
C TYR A 130 15.68 26.34 6.15
N ASP A 131 16.74 26.78 5.46
CA ASP A 131 18.15 26.71 5.96
C ASP A 131 18.61 25.30 6.35
N VAL A 132 17.96 24.25 5.84
CA VAL A 132 18.39 22.86 6.04
C VAL A 132 19.50 22.53 5.03
N ARG A 133 20.67 22.20 5.56
CA ARG A 133 21.81 21.80 4.71
C ARG A 133 21.58 20.41 4.14
N SER A 134 21.65 20.28 2.82
CA SER A 134 21.63 18.99 2.14
C SER A 134 23.04 18.62 1.64
N ILE A 135 23.35 17.32 1.64
CA ILE A 135 24.60 16.80 1.06
C ILE A 135 24.56 17.05 -0.46
N ARG A 136 25.71 17.46 -1.02
CA ARG A 136 25.86 17.72 -2.47
C ARG A 136 25.90 16.42 -3.27
#